data_0947f250d9c608ff4cdcbd409c5a5661
#
_entry.id   0947f250d9c608ff4cdcbd409c5a5661
#
_cell.length_a   1.000
_cell.length_b   1.000
_cell.length_c   1.000
_cell.angle_alpha   90.00
_cell.angle_beta   90.00
_cell.angle_gamma   90.00
#
_symmetry.space_group_name_H-M   'P 1'
#
loop_
_entity.id
_entity.type
_entity.pdbx_description
1 polymer ?
#
loop_
_entity_poly.entity_id
_entity_poly.type
_entity_poly.pdbx_seq_one_letter_code
_entity_poly.pdbx_strand_id
1 'polypeptide(L)'
;MPNKFPVWKNTLIILVVAFGFIYAGPNLYPPDPALQLSGQSGAMLIDQAVLDKASAALDSAEIEYFGGQADGESALLRLNDIAQQLRAKEIIQAEMGGDYIVALNLAQTTPDWLSSLGASPMKLGLDLSGGVHFLLEVDLDAAIVTRLEGHLEDVKAALRKSRIRYRSFAVVGDQIVGQFRDSEQLKKAESIVRKEFSELQPQSTPGGNPLSLSFRLSDIARDNIEDNAIKQNLTSLRNRVNELGVSEPIVSRQGKNRIVVELPGIQDTAEAKRIIGKTANLEFRLEAESRTGELFKYRNPGAQGIDAWLVNRAIITGENVTDARSSFDENGRPQVNITLDSAGGWSMGHATRDHIGDRLGVLFIEYKTKLKKEFDEAGKLELIPEAYVEK
;
A
#
# COMPACT_ATOMS: atom_id res chain seq x y z
N MET A 1 12.83 -25.36 -61.00
CA MET A 1 13.20 -23.96 -61.32
C MET A 1 13.55 -23.26 -60.03
N PRO A 2 14.72 -22.62 -59.87
CA PRO A 2 15.01 -21.86 -58.71
C PRO A 2 14.05 -20.69 -58.60
N ASN A 3 13.36 -20.54 -57.50
CA ASN A 3 12.38 -19.50 -57.26
C ASN A 3 13.12 -18.14 -57.23
N LYS A 4 13.12 -17.38 -58.29
CA LYS A 4 13.74 -16.05 -58.36
C LYS A 4 12.80 -15.05 -57.74
N PHE A 5 13.02 -14.75 -56.47
CA PHE A 5 12.30 -13.66 -55.79
C PHE A 5 12.68 -12.32 -56.43
N PRO A 6 11.72 -11.43 -56.70
CA PRO A 6 12.02 -10.09 -57.17
C PRO A 6 12.83 -9.32 -56.13
N VAL A 7 13.69 -8.41 -56.56
CA VAL A 7 14.67 -7.69 -55.73
C VAL A 7 14.01 -7.04 -54.49
N TRP A 8 12.83 -6.48 -54.64
CA TRP A 8 12.12 -5.85 -53.50
C TRP A 8 11.78 -6.84 -52.36
N LYS A 9 11.48 -8.11 -52.66
CA LYS A 9 11.24 -9.15 -51.66
C LYS A 9 12.53 -9.50 -50.94
N ASN A 10 13.65 -9.59 -51.62
CA ASN A 10 14.93 -9.85 -51.01
C ASN A 10 15.34 -8.68 -50.10
N THR A 11 15.12 -7.43 -50.55
CA THR A 11 15.35 -6.24 -49.74
C THR A 11 14.46 -6.24 -48.48
N LEU A 12 13.18 -6.59 -48.64
CA LEU A 12 12.26 -6.70 -47.48
C LEU A 12 12.75 -7.73 -46.47
N ILE A 13 13.16 -8.92 -46.95
CA ILE A 13 13.68 -9.98 -46.06
C ILE A 13 14.92 -9.52 -45.29
N ILE A 14 15.86 -8.86 -46.03
CA ILE A 14 17.09 -8.33 -45.42
C ILE A 14 16.74 -7.29 -44.33
N LEU A 15 15.80 -6.38 -44.63
CA LEU A 15 15.35 -5.38 -43.66
C LEU A 15 14.72 -6.00 -42.41
N VAL A 16 13.84 -7.00 -42.59
CA VAL A 16 13.19 -7.69 -41.47
C VAL A 16 14.25 -8.42 -40.60
N VAL A 17 15.22 -9.10 -41.26
CA VAL A 17 16.30 -9.79 -40.54
C VAL A 17 17.21 -8.81 -39.84
N ALA A 18 17.59 -7.70 -40.50
CA ALA A 18 18.40 -6.64 -39.87
C ALA A 18 17.68 -6.01 -38.63
N PHE A 19 16.38 -5.74 -38.81
CA PHE A 19 15.55 -5.23 -37.73
C PHE A 19 15.48 -6.25 -36.55
N GLY A 20 15.28 -7.53 -36.87
CA GLY A 20 15.31 -8.59 -35.85
C GLY A 20 16.64 -8.67 -35.09
N PHE A 21 17.79 -8.52 -35.77
CA PHE A 21 19.10 -8.48 -35.13
C PHE A 21 19.28 -7.25 -34.21
N ILE A 22 18.80 -6.07 -34.66
CA ILE A 22 18.85 -4.85 -33.83
C ILE A 22 18.05 -5.04 -32.53
N TYR A 23 16.83 -5.59 -32.64
CA TYR A 23 15.98 -5.84 -31.47
C TYR A 23 16.44 -7.00 -30.60
N ALA A 24 17.19 -7.96 -31.15
CA ALA A 24 17.82 -9.03 -30.39
C ALA A 24 19.15 -8.62 -29.75
N GLY A 25 19.78 -7.55 -30.25
CA GLY A 25 21.08 -7.06 -29.84
C GLY A 25 21.23 -6.83 -28.33
N PRO A 26 20.26 -6.21 -27.63
CA PRO A 26 20.33 -5.99 -26.19
C PRO A 26 20.58 -7.24 -25.36
N ASN A 27 20.11 -8.42 -25.81
CA ASN A 27 20.30 -9.68 -25.09
C ASN A 27 21.76 -10.19 -25.07
N LEU A 28 22.63 -9.58 -25.87
CA LEU A 28 24.08 -9.87 -25.83
C LEU A 28 24.82 -9.14 -24.71
N TYR A 29 24.15 -8.21 -24.04
CA TYR A 29 24.69 -7.40 -22.98
C TYR A 29 24.11 -7.86 -21.64
N PRO A 30 24.82 -8.74 -20.87
CA PRO A 30 24.35 -9.17 -19.55
C PRO A 30 24.34 -7.98 -18.58
N PRO A 31 23.33 -7.88 -17.71
CA PRO A 31 23.25 -6.80 -16.74
C PRO A 31 24.34 -6.92 -15.68
N ASP A 32 24.86 -5.77 -15.21
CA ASP A 32 25.83 -5.69 -14.12
C ASP A 32 25.15 -5.81 -12.75
N PRO A 33 25.78 -6.48 -11.77
CA PRO A 33 25.33 -6.41 -10.40
C PRO A 33 25.41 -4.96 -9.91
N ALA A 34 24.34 -4.47 -9.27
CA ALA A 34 24.29 -3.09 -8.81
C ALA A 34 23.57 -2.98 -7.46
N LEU A 35 23.84 -1.89 -6.76
CA LEU A 35 23.12 -1.47 -5.58
C LEU A 35 22.30 -0.24 -5.91
N GLN A 36 21.04 -0.27 -5.58
CA GLN A 36 20.14 0.85 -5.69
C GLN A 36 19.88 1.43 -4.31
N LEU A 37 20.16 2.72 -4.16
CA LEU A 37 19.87 3.48 -2.96
C LEU A 37 18.60 4.30 -3.22
N SER A 38 17.68 4.27 -2.28
CA SER A 38 16.46 5.08 -2.29
C SER A 38 16.18 5.62 -0.90
N GLY A 39 15.47 6.74 -0.81
CA GLY A 39 15.05 7.28 0.48
C GLY A 39 13.93 6.44 1.10
N GLN A 40 13.87 6.36 2.43
CA GLN A 40 12.78 5.69 3.13
C GLN A 40 11.44 6.41 2.95
N SER A 41 11.46 7.71 2.64
CA SER A 41 10.29 8.49 2.25
C SER A 41 10.52 9.08 0.85
N GLY A 42 9.48 9.10 0.01
CA GLY A 42 9.54 9.68 -1.34
C GLY A 42 9.85 11.19 -1.40
N ALA A 43 9.96 11.86 -0.25
CA ALA A 43 10.39 13.25 -0.14
C ALA A 43 11.92 13.42 0.00
N MET A 44 12.65 12.31 0.15
CA MET A 44 14.09 12.34 0.37
C MET A 44 14.78 12.33 -0.99
N LEU A 45 15.41 13.45 -1.34
CA LEU A 45 16.20 13.56 -2.56
C LEU A 45 17.50 12.79 -2.41
N ILE A 46 17.78 11.95 -3.37
CA ILE A 46 19.04 11.23 -3.50
C ILE A 46 19.92 12.01 -4.46
N ASP A 47 20.77 12.85 -3.88
CA ASP A 47 21.72 13.70 -4.61
C ASP A 47 23.10 13.06 -4.74
N GLN A 48 24.00 13.77 -5.39
CA GLN A 48 25.38 13.33 -5.57
C GLN A 48 26.12 13.17 -4.23
N ALA A 49 25.75 13.95 -3.19
CA ALA A 49 26.40 13.84 -1.88
C ALA A 49 26.07 12.50 -1.19
N VAL A 50 24.85 11.99 -1.38
CA VAL A 50 24.44 10.66 -0.90
C VAL A 50 25.23 9.57 -1.62
N LEU A 51 25.39 9.70 -2.94
CA LEU A 51 26.18 8.78 -3.75
C LEU A 51 27.65 8.79 -3.33
N ASP A 52 28.24 9.97 -3.12
CA ASP A 52 29.63 10.13 -2.68
C ASP A 52 29.87 9.50 -1.30
N LYS A 53 28.90 9.62 -0.38
CA LYS A 53 28.97 8.99 0.93
C LYS A 53 28.91 7.47 0.83
N ALA A 54 28.02 6.93 -0.01
CA ALA A 54 27.92 5.49 -0.25
C ALA A 54 29.21 4.96 -0.90
N SER A 55 29.77 5.69 -1.86
CA SER A 55 31.02 5.35 -2.52
C SER A 55 32.21 5.33 -1.54
N ALA A 56 32.32 6.33 -0.67
CA ALA A 56 33.35 6.39 0.35
C ALA A 56 33.29 5.21 1.35
N ALA A 57 32.07 4.73 1.65
CA ALA A 57 31.88 3.54 2.48
C ALA A 57 32.44 2.28 1.78
N LEU A 58 32.21 2.13 0.48
CA LEU A 58 32.74 1.01 -0.30
C LEU A 58 34.27 1.10 -0.45
N ASP A 59 34.83 2.29 -0.68
CA ASP A 59 36.25 2.51 -0.74
C ASP A 59 36.96 2.11 0.58
N SER A 60 36.36 2.48 1.71
CA SER A 60 36.85 2.13 3.04
C SER A 60 36.85 0.62 3.32
N ALA A 61 35.98 -0.12 2.62
CA ALA A 61 35.84 -1.57 2.73
C ALA A 61 36.58 -2.35 1.64
N GLU A 62 37.34 -1.64 0.77
CA GLU A 62 38.09 -2.20 -0.36
C GLU A 62 37.19 -2.99 -1.34
N ILE A 63 35.96 -2.46 -1.59
CA ILE A 63 35.03 -3.01 -2.55
C ILE A 63 35.06 -2.22 -3.84
N GLU A 64 35.42 -2.87 -4.94
CA GLU A 64 35.48 -2.23 -6.25
C GLU A 64 34.05 -1.99 -6.81
N TYR A 65 33.80 -0.73 -7.22
CA TYR A 65 32.57 -0.30 -7.85
C TYR A 65 32.87 0.61 -9.06
N PHE A 66 31.86 0.81 -9.91
CA PHE A 66 31.97 1.71 -11.07
C PHE A 66 30.59 2.30 -11.42
N GLY A 67 30.58 3.37 -12.24
CA GLY A 67 29.39 3.88 -12.88
C GLY A 67 28.27 4.32 -11.94
N GLY A 68 28.59 5.12 -10.91
CA GLY A 68 27.59 5.70 -10.02
C GLY A 68 26.73 6.75 -10.73
N GLN A 69 25.40 6.65 -10.59
CA GLN A 69 24.41 7.60 -11.13
C GLN A 69 23.35 7.90 -10.07
N ALA A 70 23.04 9.21 -9.90
CA ALA A 70 21.92 9.66 -9.07
C ALA A 70 20.90 10.40 -9.94
N ASP A 71 19.63 10.06 -9.82
CA ASP A 71 18.53 10.63 -10.61
C ASP A 71 17.59 11.52 -9.78
N GLY A 72 17.91 11.77 -8.52
CA GLY A 72 17.12 12.55 -7.57
C GLY A 72 16.11 11.73 -6.76
N GLU A 73 15.63 10.61 -7.26
CA GLU A 73 14.77 9.69 -6.54
C GLU A 73 15.54 8.46 -6.04
N SER A 74 16.54 8.05 -6.78
CA SER A 74 17.42 6.94 -6.45
C SER A 74 18.86 7.18 -6.89
N ALA A 75 19.79 6.40 -6.34
CA ALA A 75 21.16 6.31 -6.85
C ALA A 75 21.50 4.85 -7.13
N LEU A 76 22.25 4.64 -8.21
CA LEU A 76 22.69 3.32 -8.66
C LEU A 76 24.20 3.24 -8.64
N LEU A 77 24.76 2.25 -7.94
CA LEU A 77 26.17 1.89 -7.92
C LEU A 77 26.36 0.51 -8.53
N ARG A 78 27.20 0.38 -9.54
CA ARG A 78 27.51 -0.88 -10.21
C ARG A 78 28.71 -1.56 -9.55
N LEU A 79 28.68 -2.88 -9.45
CA LEU A 79 29.74 -3.71 -8.90
C LEU A 79 30.33 -4.63 -9.96
N ASN A 80 31.59 -4.99 -9.80
CA ASN A 80 32.25 -5.92 -10.70
C ASN A 80 31.87 -7.39 -10.44
N ASP A 81 31.45 -7.71 -9.21
CA ASP A 81 31.21 -9.08 -8.78
C ASP A 81 29.90 -9.19 -7.98
N ILE A 82 29.06 -10.12 -8.41
CA ILE A 82 27.80 -10.42 -7.73
C ILE A 82 28.02 -10.99 -6.30
N ALA A 83 29.16 -11.65 -6.06
CA ALA A 83 29.47 -12.20 -4.74
C ALA A 83 29.73 -11.10 -3.70
N GLN A 84 30.16 -9.92 -4.14
CA GLN A 84 30.40 -8.76 -3.25
C GLN A 84 29.15 -7.92 -3.00
N GLN A 85 28.08 -8.14 -3.76
CA GLN A 85 26.88 -7.32 -3.73
C GLN A 85 26.19 -7.32 -2.35
N LEU A 86 26.10 -8.47 -1.70
CA LEU A 86 25.51 -8.58 -0.37
C LEU A 86 26.34 -7.84 0.70
N ARG A 87 27.68 -8.04 0.66
CA ARG A 87 28.61 -7.36 1.58
C ARG A 87 28.60 -5.86 1.38
N ALA A 88 28.58 -5.40 0.14
CA ALA A 88 28.50 -3.99 -0.21
C ALA A 88 27.18 -3.34 0.30
N LYS A 89 26.04 -4.07 0.16
CA LYS A 89 24.77 -3.64 0.72
C LYS A 89 24.84 -3.43 2.24
N GLU A 90 25.36 -4.41 2.98
CA GLU A 90 25.46 -4.33 4.45
C GLU A 90 26.30 -3.14 4.91
N ILE A 91 27.41 -2.86 4.22
CA ILE A 91 28.31 -1.75 4.53
C ILE A 91 27.63 -0.40 4.26
N ILE A 92 27.03 -0.23 3.08
CA ILE A 92 26.33 1.02 2.77
C ILE A 92 25.14 1.21 3.71
N GLN A 93 24.36 0.16 4.00
CA GLN A 93 23.22 0.26 4.92
C GLN A 93 23.65 0.65 6.35
N ALA A 94 24.81 0.15 6.81
CA ALA A 94 25.35 0.52 8.13
C ALA A 94 25.81 1.98 8.17
N GLU A 95 26.41 2.49 7.09
CA GLU A 95 26.93 3.87 7.00
C GLU A 95 25.80 4.89 6.77
N MET A 96 24.79 4.52 5.97
CA MET A 96 23.69 5.42 5.61
C MET A 96 22.60 5.48 6.69
N GLY A 97 22.51 4.44 7.53
CA GLY A 97 21.50 4.36 8.59
C GLY A 97 20.11 3.95 8.10
N GLY A 98 19.10 4.17 8.97
CA GLY A 98 17.72 3.75 8.73
C GLY A 98 16.93 4.61 7.76
N ASP A 99 17.45 5.77 7.38
CA ASP A 99 16.73 6.72 6.51
C ASP A 99 16.82 6.37 5.03
N TYR A 100 17.72 5.46 4.68
CA TYR A 100 17.95 4.99 3.32
C TYR A 100 17.69 3.50 3.18
N ILE A 101 17.21 3.11 2.02
CA ILE A 101 17.01 1.72 1.62
C ILE A 101 18.06 1.37 0.58
N VAL A 102 18.82 0.32 0.84
CA VAL A 102 19.81 -0.21 -0.10
C VAL A 102 19.30 -1.55 -0.64
N ALA A 103 18.92 -1.57 -1.90
CA ALA A 103 18.39 -2.76 -2.56
C ALA A 103 19.43 -3.37 -3.51
N LEU A 104 19.44 -4.71 -3.62
CA LEU A 104 20.21 -5.41 -4.64
C LEU A 104 19.47 -5.26 -5.98
N ASN A 105 20.17 -4.81 -7.01
CA ASN A 105 19.59 -4.60 -8.34
C ASN A 105 20.54 -5.13 -9.42
N LEU A 106 20.04 -5.20 -10.64
CA LEU A 106 20.79 -5.52 -11.85
C LEU A 106 20.72 -4.34 -12.81
N ALA A 107 21.84 -3.67 -13.03
CA ALA A 107 21.92 -2.51 -13.93
C ALA A 107 22.04 -2.96 -15.38
N GLN A 108 21.20 -2.41 -16.25
CA GLN A 108 21.28 -2.68 -17.68
C GLN A 108 22.57 -2.12 -18.27
N THR A 109 23.18 -2.89 -19.16
CA THR A 109 24.44 -2.55 -19.87
C THR A 109 24.22 -2.28 -21.36
N THR A 110 22.96 -2.28 -21.80
CA THR A 110 22.59 -1.99 -23.20
C THR A 110 23.12 -0.61 -23.60
N PRO A 111 23.87 -0.50 -24.71
CA PRO A 111 24.37 0.80 -25.19
C PRO A 111 23.24 1.77 -25.51
N ASP A 112 23.47 3.08 -25.25
CA ASP A 112 22.45 4.13 -25.42
C ASP A 112 21.91 4.25 -26.83
N TRP A 113 22.74 4.01 -27.85
CA TRP A 113 22.29 4.03 -29.25
C TRP A 113 21.27 2.94 -29.55
N LEU A 114 21.36 1.79 -28.86
CA LEU A 114 20.45 0.66 -29.06
C LEU A 114 19.15 0.87 -28.26
N SER A 115 19.26 1.40 -27.04
CA SER A 115 18.11 1.76 -26.23
C SER A 115 17.31 2.93 -26.83
N SER A 116 17.98 3.90 -27.49
CA SER A 116 17.31 5.01 -28.17
C SER A 116 16.47 4.58 -29.38
N LEU A 117 16.74 3.40 -29.96
CA LEU A 117 15.91 2.75 -30.99
C LEU A 117 14.71 1.98 -30.41
N GLY A 118 14.52 2.01 -29.08
CA GLY A 118 13.48 1.27 -28.39
C GLY A 118 13.78 -0.22 -28.25
N ALA A 119 15.03 -0.65 -28.52
CA ALA A 119 15.45 -2.02 -28.28
C ALA A 119 15.87 -2.19 -26.80
N SER A 120 15.24 -3.15 -26.12
CA SER A 120 15.54 -3.50 -24.72
C SER A 120 15.83 -5.00 -24.62
N PRO A 121 16.64 -5.43 -23.64
CA PRO A 121 16.86 -6.86 -23.41
C PRO A 121 15.55 -7.57 -23.12
N MET A 122 15.50 -8.86 -23.44
CA MET A 122 14.33 -9.68 -23.15
C MET A 122 14.16 -9.76 -21.62
N LYS A 123 12.97 -9.44 -21.16
CA LYS A 123 12.62 -9.47 -19.76
C LYS A 123 12.52 -10.93 -19.32
N LEU A 124 13.38 -11.32 -18.43
CA LEU A 124 13.41 -12.66 -17.89
C LEU A 124 12.41 -12.76 -16.74
N GLY A 125 11.48 -13.69 -16.83
CA GLY A 125 10.58 -14.00 -15.71
C GLY A 125 11.31 -14.66 -14.54
N LEU A 126 10.56 -14.90 -13.47
CA LEU A 126 11.05 -15.45 -12.20
C LEU A 126 11.84 -16.76 -12.40
N ASP A 127 11.42 -17.60 -13.34
CA ASP A 127 12.02 -18.92 -13.63
C ASP A 127 13.45 -18.82 -14.19
N LEU A 128 13.79 -17.70 -14.85
CA LEU A 128 15.07 -17.52 -15.53
C LEU A 128 16.00 -16.56 -14.78
N SER A 129 15.46 -15.52 -14.14
CA SER A 129 16.25 -14.54 -13.39
C SER A 129 16.33 -14.86 -11.89
N GLY A 130 15.56 -15.84 -11.41
CA GLY A 130 15.31 -16.00 -9.99
C GLY A 130 14.48 -14.85 -9.44
N GLY A 131 14.22 -14.82 -8.14
CA GLY A 131 13.48 -13.75 -7.51
C GLY A 131 12.53 -14.25 -6.43
N VAL A 132 11.56 -13.41 -6.05
CA VAL A 132 10.63 -13.69 -4.96
C VAL A 132 9.20 -13.75 -5.49
N HIS A 133 8.48 -14.78 -5.09
CA HIS A 133 7.06 -14.96 -5.34
C HIS A 133 6.29 -14.88 -4.01
N PHE A 134 5.40 -13.89 -3.88
CA PHE A 134 4.49 -13.78 -2.74
C PHE A 134 3.08 -14.15 -3.16
N LEU A 135 2.44 -14.95 -2.34
CA LEU A 135 1.00 -15.15 -2.39
C LEU A 135 0.39 -14.48 -1.16
N LEU A 136 -0.34 -13.41 -1.38
CA LEU A 136 -0.99 -12.62 -0.34
C LEU A 136 -2.49 -12.92 -0.33
N GLU A 137 -3.07 -13.00 0.84
CA GLU A 137 -4.51 -13.16 1.02
C GLU A 137 -5.10 -11.87 1.59
N VAL A 138 -6.18 -11.40 0.95
CA VAL A 138 -6.92 -10.22 1.40
C VAL A 138 -7.98 -10.68 2.39
N ASP A 139 -7.97 -10.09 3.58
CA ASP A 139 -8.98 -10.33 4.61
C ASP A 139 -10.28 -9.60 4.23
N LEU A 140 -11.12 -10.32 3.48
CA LEU A 140 -12.40 -9.79 3.02
C LEU A 140 -13.42 -9.69 4.15
N ASP A 141 -13.32 -10.54 5.17
CA ASP A 141 -14.23 -10.49 6.31
C ASP A 141 -13.98 -9.25 7.15
N ALA A 142 -12.73 -8.87 7.35
CA ALA A 142 -12.39 -7.60 8.01
C ALA A 142 -12.92 -6.38 7.23
N ALA A 143 -12.84 -6.40 5.90
CA ALA A 143 -13.39 -5.33 5.06
C ALA A 143 -14.92 -5.22 5.20
N ILE A 144 -15.62 -6.34 5.26
CA ILE A 144 -17.07 -6.41 5.48
C ILE A 144 -17.43 -5.86 6.86
N VAL A 145 -16.72 -6.28 7.92
CA VAL A 145 -16.95 -5.80 9.29
C VAL A 145 -16.74 -4.29 9.38
N THR A 146 -15.66 -3.77 8.82
CA THR A 146 -15.39 -2.32 8.79
C THR A 146 -16.52 -1.55 8.10
N ARG A 147 -17.04 -2.06 6.99
CA ARG A 147 -18.18 -1.45 6.29
C ARG A 147 -19.45 -1.48 7.13
N LEU A 148 -19.73 -2.60 7.81
CA LEU A 148 -20.84 -2.73 8.73
C LEU A 148 -20.75 -1.78 9.92
N GLU A 149 -19.56 -1.54 10.46
CA GLU A 149 -19.34 -0.57 11.52
C GLU A 149 -19.66 0.86 11.07
N GLY A 150 -19.28 1.22 9.83
CA GLY A 150 -19.67 2.48 9.22
C GLY A 150 -21.20 2.60 9.12
N HIS A 151 -21.86 1.59 8.58
CA HIS A 151 -23.32 1.57 8.51
C HIS A 151 -23.99 1.58 9.87
N LEU A 152 -23.42 0.93 10.89
CA LEU A 152 -23.94 0.94 12.25
C LEU A 152 -24.06 2.37 12.79
N GLU A 153 -23.02 3.19 12.62
CA GLU A 153 -23.04 4.58 13.09
C GLU A 153 -24.04 5.43 12.30
N ASP A 154 -24.13 5.23 10.98
CA ASP A 154 -25.11 5.92 10.14
C ASP A 154 -26.55 5.55 10.50
N VAL A 155 -26.81 4.26 10.74
CA VAL A 155 -28.12 3.77 11.22
C VAL A 155 -28.45 4.36 12.58
N LYS A 156 -27.51 4.37 13.53
CA LYS A 156 -27.71 5.00 14.84
C LYS A 156 -28.03 6.50 14.71
N ALA A 157 -27.37 7.21 13.79
CA ALA A 157 -27.64 8.62 13.52
C ALA A 157 -29.06 8.84 12.95
N ALA A 158 -29.47 8.04 11.97
CA ALA A 158 -30.79 8.08 11.36
C ALA A 158 -31.91 7.79 12.39
N LEU A 159 -31.72 6.76 13.22
CA LEU A 159 -32.67 6.41 14.29
C LEU A 159 -32.78 7.52 15.34
N ARG A 160 -31.67 8.15 15.73
CA ARG A 160 -31.68 9.33 16.64
C ARG A 160 -32.41 10.51 16.04
N LYS A 161 -32.16 10.83 14.77
CA LYS A 161 -32.85 11.89 14.03
C LYS A 161 -34.37 11.67 14.01
N SER A 162 -34.78 10.42 13.84
CA SER A 162 -36.18 9.99 13.83
C SER A 162 -36.77 9.74 15.22
N ARG A 163 -36.02 10.02 16.31
CA ARG A 163 -36.41 9.85 17.71
C ARG A 163 -36.84 8.41 18.07
N ILE A 164 -36.27 7.40 17.39
CA ILE A 164 -36.51 6.00 17.67
C ILE A 164 -35.58 5.55 18.80
N ARG A 165 -36.19 4.94 19.83
CA ARG A 165 -35.45 4.43 20.99
C ARG A 165 -35.15 2.95 20.81
N TYR A 166 -33.90 2.59 21.00
CA TYR A 166 -33.43 1.21 20.99
C TYR A 166 -32.71 0.87 22.29
N ARG A 167 -32.51 -0.39 22.58
CA ARG A 167 -31.79 -0.89 23.76
C ARG A 167 -30.31 -1.03 23.50
N SER A 168 -29.98 -1.66 22.38
CA SER A 168 -28.61 -1.84 21.91
C SER A 168 -28.58 -1.92 20.38
N PHE A 169 -27.48 -1.50 19.80
CA PHE A 169 -27.17 -1.67 18.38
C PHE A 169 -25.67 -1.96 18.26
N ALA A 170 -25.31 -3.12 17.68
CA ALA A 170 -23.92 -3.54 17.55
C ALA A 170 -23.73 -4.41 16.29
N VAL A 171 -22.52 -4.47 15.78
CA VAL A 171 -22.09 -5.47 14.80
C VAL A 171 -21.83 -6.78 15.54
N VAL A 172 -22.44 -7.87 15.06
CA VAL A 172 -22.25 -9.22 15.59
C VAL A 172 -21.98 -10.15 14.40
N GLY A 173 -20.73 -10.56 14.25
CA GLY A 173 -20.28 -11.28 13.05
C GLY A 173 -20.43 -10.44 11.80
N ASP A 174 -21.17 -10.92 10.80
CA ASP A 174 -21.44 -10.26 9.53
C ASP A 174 -22.79 -9.52 9.49
N GLN A 175 -23.34 -9.15 10.65
CA GLN A 175 -24.66 -8.52 10.79
C GLN A 175 -24.65 -7.35 11.77
N ILE A 176 -25.51 -6.38 11.51
CA ILE A 176 -25.88 -5.35 12.49
C ILE A 176 -27.11 -5.86 13.24
N VAL A 177 -27.00 -6.00 14.56
CA VAL A 177 -28.11 -6.47 15.41
C VAL A 177 -28.57 -5.34 16.32
N GLY A 178 -29.86 -5.01 16.21
CA GLY A 178 -30.54 -4.03 17.04
C GLY A 178 -31.56 -4.69 17.97
N GLN A 179 -31.61 -4.27 19.24
CA GLN A 179 -32.61 -4.68 20.22
C GLN A 179 -33.51 -3.51 20.58
N PHE A 180 -34.80 -3.74 20.58
CA PHE A 180 -35.82 -2.75 20.87
C PHE A 180 -36.61 -3.08 22.13
N ARG A 181 -37.37 -2.13 22.65
CA ARG A 181 -38.26 -2.32 23.82
C ARG A 181 -39.65 -2.73 23.45
N ASP A 182 -40.09 -2.34 22.28
CA ASP A 182 -41.41 -2.61 21.76
C ASP A 182 -41.42 -2.86 20.24
N SER A 183 -42.45 -3.51 19.74
CA SER A 183 -42.57 -3.88 18.32
C SER A 183 -42.88 -2.67 17.40
N GLU A 184 -43.40 -1.57 17.94
CA GLU A 184 -43.69 -0.38 17.15
C GLU A 184 -42.38 0.34 16.76
N GLN A 185 -41.47 0.51 17.73
CA GLN A 185 -40.16 1.09 17.48
C GLN A 185 -39.35 0.23 16.51
N LEU A 186 -39.42 -1.11 16.65
CA LEU A 186 -38.76 -2.03 15.76
C LEU A 186 -39.25 -1.86 14.31
N LYS A 187 -40.58 -1.85 14.07
CA LYS A 187 -41.15 -1.66 12.72
C LYS A 187 -40.76 -0.31 12.11
N LYS A 188 -40.75 0.76 12.91
CA LYS A 188 -40.31 2.08 12.47
C LYS A 188 -38.81 2.08 12.08
N ALA A 189 -37.99 1.44 12.90
CA ALA A 189 -36.56 1.29 12.61
C ALA A 189 -36.30 0.51 11.32
N GLU A 190 -37.00 -0.65 11.17
CA GLU A 190 -36.90 -1.44 9.95
C GLU A 190 -37.30 -0.65 8.70
N SER A 191 -38.37 0.13 8.77
CA SER A 191 -38.85 0.95 7.66
C SER A 191 -37.84 2.02 7.27
N ILE A 192 -37.15 2.66 8.25
CA ILE A 192 -36.12 3.66 8.00
C ILE A 192 -34.90 3.02 7.36
N VAL A 193 -34.41 1.92 7.93
CA VAL A 193 -33.24 1.25 7.40
C VAL A 193 -33.47 0.76 5.97
N ARG A 194 -34.63 0.16 5.68
CA ARG A 194 -34.98 -0.22 4.30
C ARG A 194 -35.03 0.95 3.33
N LYS A 195 -35.47 2.12 3.78
CA LYS A 195 -35.64 3.29 2.92
C LYS A 195 -34.32 4.02 2.68
N GLU A 196 -33.50 4.17 3.72
CA GLU A 196 -32.31 5.01 3.69
C GLU A 196 -31.02 4.22 3.39
N PHE A 197 -31.01 2.91 3.67
CA PHE A 197 -29.81 2.05 3.54
C PHE A 197 -30.07 0.88 2.61
N SER A 198 -30.06 1.11 1.31
CA SER A 198 -30.35 0.10 0.28
C SER A 198 -29.36 -1.08 0.27
N GLU A 199 -28.17 -0.90 0.81
CA GLU A 199 -27.14 -1.95 0.94
C GLU A 199 -27.47 -2.94 2.07
N LEU A 200 -28.33 -2.57 3.04
CA LEU A 200 -28.68 -3.38 4.18
C LEU A 200 -30.02 -4.12 3.96
N GLN A 201 -30.00 -5.41 4.12
CA GLN A 201 -31.19 -6.25 4.05
C GLN A 201 -31.57 -6.76 5.43
N PRO A 202 -32.85 -6.58 5.88
CA PRO A 202 -33.29 -7.14 7.13
C PRO A 202 -33.33 -8.66 7.04
N GLN A 203 -32.86 -9.30 8.10
CA GLN A 203 -32.99 -10.76 8.27
C GLN A 203 -33.89 -11.09 9.45
N SER A 204 -34.80 -12.05 9.22
CA SER A 204 -35.55 -12.68 10.31
C SER A 204 -34.64 -13.72 10.97
N THR A 205 -34.39 -13.62 12.25
CA THR A 205 -33.68 -14.65 13.01
C THR A 205 -34.71 -15.68 13.48
N PRO A 206 -34.76 -16.88 12.91
CA PRO A 206 -35.67 -17.92 13.36
C PRO A 206 -35.37 -18.28 14.81
N GLY A 207 -36.39 -18.18 15.69
CA GLY A 207 -36.23 -18.45 17.12
C GLY A 207 -35.52 -17.35 17.92
N GLY A 208 -35.23 -16.18 17.32
CA GLY A 208 -34.65 -15.02 18.01
C GLY A 208 -35.66 -14.26 18.88
N ASN A 209 -35.17 -13.36 19.70
CA ASN A 209 -36.01 -12.46 20.47
C ASN A 209 -36.93 -11.65 19.52
N PRO A 210 -38.26 -11.67 19.70
CA PRO A 210 -39.21 -10.97 18.82
C PRO A 210 -39.00 -9.45 18.75
N LEU A 211 -38.22 -8.89 19.67
CA LEU A 211 -37.83 -7.47 19.71
C LEU A 211 -36.40 -7.22 19.20
N SER A 212 -35.82 -8.17 18.50
CA SER A 212 -34.54 -7.99 17.83
C SER A 212 -34.71 -7.88 16.31
N LEU A 213 -33.93 -7.03 15.69
CA LEU A 213 -33.88 -6.81 14.26
C LEU A 213 -32.40 -6.92 13.81
N SER A 214 -32.16 -7.78 12.83
CA SER A 214 -30.83 -7.92 12.25
C SER A 214 -30.81 -7.46 10.80
N PHE A 215 -29.70 -6.87 10.39
CA PHE A 215 -29.45 -6.45 9.01
C PHE A 215 -28.14 -7.03 8.54
N ARG A 216 -28.13 -7.46 7.31
CA ARG A 216 -26.96 -7.97 6.60
C ARG A 216 -26.72 -7.15 5.35
N LEU A 217 -25.49 -7.08 4.88
CA LEU A 217 -25.22 -6.53 3.56
C LEU A 217 -25.91 -7.40 2.49
N SER A 218 -26.47 -6.75 1.48
CA SER A 218 -26.96 -7.47 0.29
C SER A 218 -25.79 -8.17 -0.42
N ASP A 219 -26.06 -9.26 -1.14
CA ASP A 219 -25.02 -10.00 -1.87
C ASP A 219 -24.29 -9.08 -2.86
N ILE A 220 -25.03 -8.19 -3.54
CA ILE A 220 -24.44 -7.20 -4.47
C ILE A 220 -23.53 -6.24 -3.73
N ALA A 221 -23.92 -5.74 -2.56
CA ALA A 221 -23.09 -4.84 -1.78
C ALA A 221 -21.83 -5.55 -1.27
N ARG A 222 -21.97 -6.81 -0.85
CA ARG A 222 -20.86 -7.66 -0.41
C ARG A 222 -19.84 -7.88 -1.54
N ASP A 223 -20.32 -8.30 -2.71
CA ASP A 223 -19.44 -8.51 -3.88
C ASP A 223 -18.70 -7.22 -4.28
N ASN A 224 -19.38 -6.07 -4.25
CA ASN A 224 -18.77 -4.78 -4.53
C ASN A 224 -17.68 -4.41 -3.51
N ILE A 225 -17.91 -4.67 -2.22
CA ILE A 225 -16.95 -4.42 -1.16
C ILE A 225 -15.72 -5.32 -1.34
N GLU A 226 -15.93 -6.60 -1.59
CA GLU A 226 -14.89 -7.59 -1.84
C GLU A 226 -14.03 -7.19 -3.06
N ASP A 227 -14.66 -6.84 -4.18
CA ASP A 227 -13.95 -6.43 -5.39
C ASP A 227 -13.20 -5.10 -5.21
N ASN A 228 -13.78 -4.14 -4.50
CA ASN A 228 -13.12 -2.87 -4.22
C ASN A 228 -11.92 -3.06 -3.29
N ALA A 229 -12.06 -3.89 -2.25
CA ALA A 229 -10.94 -4.22 -1.36
C ALA A 229 -9.76 -4.83 -2.14
N ILE A 230 -10.05 -5.77 -3.07
CA ILE A 230 -8.99 -6.36 -3.89
C ILE A 230 -8.35 -5.35 -4.84
N LYS A 231 -9.16 -4.56 -5.56
CA LYS A 231 -8.64 -3.53 -6.49
C LYS A 231 -7.72 -2.54 -5.78
N GLN A 232 -8.11 -2.12 -4.59
CA GLN A 232 -7.36 -1.19 -3.77
C GLN A 232 -6.05 -1.80 -3.27
N ASN A 233 -6.09 -3.03 -2.75
CA ASN A 233 -4.88 -3.74 -2.35
C ASN A 233 -3.93 -3.96 -3.54
N LEU A 234 -4.45 -4.29 -4.74
CA LEU A 234 -3.67 -4.39 -5.96
C LEU A 234 -2.95 -3.07 -6.29
N THR A 235 -3.66 -1.95 -6.21
CA THR A 235 -3.09 -0.62 -6.49
C THR A 235 -2.03 -0.26 -5.46
N SER A 236 -2.32 -0.46 -4.19
CA SER A 236 -1.37 -0.21 -3.10
C SER A 236 -0.11 -1.06 -3.22
N LEU A 237 -0.26 -2.35 -3.52
CA LEU A 237 0.88 -3.25 -3.72
C LEU A 237 1.71 -2.87 -4.95
N ARG A 238 1.08 -2.48 -6.07
CA ARG A 238 1.81 -1.99 -7.26
C ARG A 238 2.65 -0.76 -6.93
N ASN A 239 2.08 0.21 -6.24
CA ASN A 239 2.80 1.41 -5.85
C ASN A 239 4.02 1.08 -4.98
N ARG A 240 3.85 0.23 -3.96
CA ARG A 240 4.95 -0.20 -3.08
C ARG A 240 6.04 -0.98 -3.81
N VAL A 241 5.64 -1.83 -4.73
CA VAL A 241 6.57 -2.62 -5.53
C VAL A 241 7.35 -1.74 -6.50
N ASN A 242 6.72 -0.70 -7.04
CA ASN A 242 7.39 0.29 -7.88
C ASN A 242 8.43 1.10 -7.07
N GLU A 243 8.16 1.40 -5.79
CA GLU A 243 9.12 2.05 -4.89
C GLU A 243 10.38 1.19 -4.65
N LEU A 244 10.29 -0.13 -4.81
CA LEU A 244 11.43 -1.04 -4.75
C LEU A 244 12.39 -0.91 -5.93
N GLY A 245 12.01 -0.21 -6.99
CA GLY A 245 12.79 -0.09 -8.22
C GLY A 245 12.98 -1.40 -8.99
N VAL A 246 12.12 -2.39 -8.73
CA VAL A 246 12.18 -3.70 -9.40
C VAL A 246 11.80 -3.55 -10.86
N SER A 247 12.63 -4.08 -11.75
CA SER A 247 12.30 -4.17 -13.16
C SER A 247 11.12 -5.13 -13.37
N GLU A 248 9.97 -4.56 -13.77
CA GLU A 248 8.77 -5.32 -14.18
C GLU A 248 8.21 -6.31 -13.17
N PRO A 249 7.78 -5.80 -12.03
CA PRO A 249 7.07 -6.63 -11.08
C PRO A 249 5.71 -7.05 -11.63
N ILE A 250 5.28 -8.26 -11.36
CA ILE A 250 3.95 -8.72 -11.68
C ILE A 250 3.10 -8.66 -10.42
N VAL A 251 2.04 -7.88 -10.44
CA VAL A 251 1.03 -7.81 -9.37
C VAL A 251 -0.33 -8.11 -9.98
N SER A 252 -0.86 -9.29 -9.68
CA SER A 252 -2.10 -9.78 -10.28
C SER A 252 -3.02 -10.46 -9.26
N ARG A 253 -4.33 -10.42 -9.53
CA ARG A 253 -5.32 -11.15 -8.74
C ARG A 253 -5.28 -12.63 -9.09
N GLN A 254 -5.29 -13.49 -8.08
CA GLN A 254 -5.42 -14.93 -8.23
C GLN A 254 -6.65 -15.45 -7.47
N GLY A 255 -7.66 -15.88 -8.19
CA GLY A 255 -8.91 -16.36 -7.58
C GLY A 255 -9.73 -15.24 -6.94
N LYS A 256 -10.43 -15.56 -5.83
CA LYS A 256 -11.39 -14.63 -5.21
C LYS A 256 -10.72 -13.60 -4.30
N ASN A 257 -9.80 -14.00 -3.44
CA ASN A 257 -9.25 -13.19 -2.35
C ASN A 257 -7.71 -13.15 -2.30
N ARG A 258 -7.02 -13.67 -3.32
CA ARG A 258 -5.56 -13.74 -3.33
C ARG A 258 -4.96 -12.80 -4.37
N ILE A 259 -3.78 -12.29 -4.04
CA ILE A 259 -2.95 -11.46 -4.90
C ILE A 259 -1.57 -12.12 -4.99
N VAL A 260 -1.11 -12.31 -6.21
CA VAL A 260 0.25 -12.75 -6.52
C VAL A 260 1.11 -11.53 -6.77
N VAL A 261 2.28 -11.49 -6.13
CA VAL A 261 3.32 -10.51 -6.38
C VAL A 261 4.60 -11.24 -6.74
N GLU A 262 5.08 -11.03 -7.96
CA GLU A 262 6.33 -11.59 -8.45
C GLU A 262 7.34 -10.48 -8.65
N LEU A 263 8.52 -10.68 -8.06
CA LEU A 263 9.61 -9.71 -8.05
C LEU A 263 10.85 -10.37 -8.67
N PRO A 264 10.99 -10.32 -10.01
CA PRO A 264 12.15 -10.89 -10.69
C PRO A 264 13.44 -10.19 -10.27
N GLY A 265 14.54 -10.93 -10.12
CA GLY A 265 15.85 -10.38 -9.83
C GLY A 265 16.10 -9.97 -8.37
N ILE A 266 15.08 -9.97 -7.52
CA ILE A 266 15.28 -9.71 -6.08
C ILE A 266 15.84 -10.94 -5.39
N GLN A 267 17.00 -10.77 -4.73
CA GLN A 267 17.65 -11.83 -3.96
C GLN A 267 17.32 -11.76 -2.46
N ASP A 268 16.98 -10.57 -1.96
CA ASP A 268 16.65 -10.34 -0.55
C ASP A 268 15.13 -10.46 -0.30
N THR A 269 14.70 -11.66 0.06
CA THR A 269 13.29 -11.94 0.39
C THR A 269 12.83 -11.24 1.67
N ALA A 270 13.72 -11.00 2.63
CA ALA A 270 13.37 -10.36 3.89
C ALA A 270 13.07 -8.88 3.69
N GLU A 271 13.87 -8.19 2.88
CA GLU A 271 13.67 -6.80 2.52
C GLU A 271 12.38 -6.61 1.71
N ALA A 272 12.17 -7.44 0.68
CA ALA A 272 10.94 -7.43 -0.11
C ALA A 272 9.71 -7.64 0.78
N LYS A 273 9.76 -8.61 1.71
CA LYS A 273 8.69 -8.85 2.69
C LYS A 273 8.46 -7.64 3.60
N ARG A 274 9.53 -6.97 4.04
CA ARG A 274 9.45 -5.79 4.91
C ARG A 274 8.74 -4.62 4.21
N ILE A 275 9.03 -4.38 2.94
CA ILE A 275 8.44 -3.26 2.18
C ILE A 275 7.00 -3.57 1.79
N ILE A 276 6.73 -4.76 1.26
CA ILE A 276 5.37 -5.17 0.92
C ILE A 276 4.48 -5.26 2.16
N GLY A 277 5.04 -5.72 3.28
CA GLY A 277 4.33 -5.90 4.54
C GLY A 277 4.11 -4.63 5.36
N LYS A 278 4.67 -3.49 4.97
CA LYS A 278 4.38 -2.21 5.64
C LYS A 278 2.91 -1.86 5.44
N THR A 279 2.12 -1.99 6.48
CA THR A 279 0.72 -1.55 6.49
C THR A 279 0.59 -0.34 7.38
N ALA A 280 0.20 0.77 6.80
CA ALA A 280 -0.14 1.97 7.55
C ALA A 280 -1.49 2.48 7.04
N ASN A 281 -2.38 2.76 7.96
CA ASN A 281 -3.66 3.40 7.67
C ASN A 281 -3.58 4.87 8.03
N LEU A 282 -4.08 5.70 7.13
CA LEU A 282 -4.23 7.12 7.34
C LEU A 282 -5.70 7.42 7.63
N GLU A 283 -5.98 8.15 8.71
CA GLU A 283 -7.33 8.59 9.04
C GLU A 283 -7.36 10.08 9.31
N PHE A 284 -8.35 10.76 8.75
CA PHE A 284 -8.61 12.18 8.99
C PHE A 284 -9.81 12.29 9.90
N ARG A 285 -9.62 12.91 11.07
CA ARG A 285 -10.66 13.05 12.10
C ARG A 285 -10.77 14.49 12.57
N LEU A 286 -11.97 14.96 12.85
CA LEU A 286 -12.20 16.27 13.49
C LEU A 286 -11.77 16.24 14.95
N GLU A 287 -11.30 17.38 15.47
CA GLU A 287 -11.12 17.57 16.90
C GLU A 287 -12.51 17.55 17.58
N ALA A 288 -12.61 16.85 18.69
CA ALA A 288 -13.84 16.77 19.46
C ALA A 288 -13.97 18.01 20.36
N GLU A 289 -15.12 18.67 20.36
CA GLU A 289 -15.41 19.85 21.20
C GLU A 289 -15.34 19.56 22.71
N SER A 290 -15.41 18.29 23.10
CA SER A 290 -15.35 17.86 24.49
C SER A 290 -14.67 16.49 24.58
N ARG A 291 -14.34 16.06 25.83
CA ARG A 291 -13.74 14.72 26.11
C ARG A 291 -14.63 13.53 25.73
N THR A 292 -15.45 13.66 24.72
CA THR A 292 -16.35 12.61 24.19
C THR A 292 -15.69 11.73 23.12
N GLY A 293 -14.54 12.16 22.59
CA GLY A 293 -13.75 11.43 21.59
C GLY A 293 -12.64 10.56 22.22
N GLU A 294 -11.80 10.00 21.38
CA GLU A 294 -10.59 9.28 21.76
C GLU A 294 -9.43 10.27 21.94
N LEU A 295 -8.65 10.14 23.04
CA LEU A 295 -7.51 10.99 23.31
C LEU A 295 -6.27 10.48 22.59
N PHE A 296 -5.71 11.31 21.71
CA PHE A 296 -4.45 11.03 21.03
C PHE A 296 -3.34 11.93 21.56
N LYS A 297 -2.20 11.33 21.88
CA LYS A 297 -1.00 12.05 22.28
C LYS A 297 -0.21 12.46 21.05
N TYR A 298 0.05 13.75 20.93
CA TYR A 298 0.87 14.26 19.84
C TYR A 298 2.33 13.84 20.01
N ARG A 299 2.84 13.10 19.05
CA ARG A 299 4.18 12.51 19.09
C ARG A 299 5.09 13.22 18.08
N ASN A 300 5.52 14.44 18.40
CA ASN A 300 6.54 15.11 17.60
C ASN A 300 7.78 15.33 18.48
N PRO A 301 8.92 14.64 18.23
CA PRO A 301 10.16 14.86 18.97
C PRO A 301 10.68 16.27 18.64
N GLY A 302 10.47 17.23 19.52
CA GLY A 302 10.97 18.60 19.36
C GLY A 302 9.91 19.70 19.21
N ALA A 303 8.62 19.37 19.03
CA ALA A 303 7.54 20.33 19.15
C ALA A 303 6.79 20.12 20.48
N GLN A 304 6.37 21.22 21.12
CA GLN A 304 5.41 21.18 22.20
C GLN A 304 4.06 20.75 21.62
N GLY A 305 3.84 19.45 21.50
CA GLY A 305 2.59 18.89 20.99
C GLY A 305 1.51 18.96 22.07
N ILE A 306 0.31 19.34 21.66
CA ILE A 306 -0.86 19.38 22.51
C ILE A 306 -1.63 18.07 22.26
N ASP A 307 -1.90 17.33 23.33
CA ASP A 307 -2.81 16.18 23.25
C ASP A 307 -4.18 16.66 22.75
N ALA A 308 -4.74 15.95 21.77
CA ALA A 308 -6.01 16.30 21.15
C ALA A 308 -7.05 15.20 21.35
N TRP A 309 -8.28 15.60 21.61
CA TRP A 309 -9.43 14.71 21.57
C TRP A 309 -9.97 14.70 20.15
N LEU A 310 -10.03 13.53 19.53
CA LEU A 310 -10.56 13.38 18.19
C LEU A 310 -11.87 12.59 18.21
N VAL A 311 -12.76 12.94 17.28
CA VAL A 311 -13.99 12.21 17.06
C VAL A 311 -13.66 10.78 16.62
N ASN A 312 -14.37 9.78 17.17
CA ASN A 312 -14.10 8.36 16.87
C ASN A 312 -14.28 7.99 15.39
N ARG A 313 -15.09 8.75 14.66
CA ARG A 313 -15.33 8.52 13.24
C ARG A 313 -14.32 9.27 12.38
N ALA A 314 -13.62 8.55 11.50
CA ALA A 314 -12.83 9.15 10.44
C ALA A 314 -13.76 9.82 9.40
N ILE A 315 -13.39 11.02 8.94
CA ILE A 315 -14.06 11.70 7.82
C ILE A 315 -13.73 10.98 6.52
N ILE A 316 -12.44 10.71 6.33
CA ILE A 316 -11.87 9.95 5.23
C ILE A 316 -10.71 9.10 5.76
N THR A 317 -10.38 8.08 5.02
CA THR A 317 -9.23 7.21 5.27
C THR A 317 -8.22 7.31 4.12
N GLY A 318 -7.05 6.70 4.28
CA GLY A 318 -6.07 6.60 3.20
C GLY A 318 -6.61 5.96 1.92
N GLU A 319 -7.71 5.24 2.02
CA GLU A 319 -8.42 4.63 0.89
C GLU A 319 -8.97 5.67 -0.09
N ASN A 320 -9.33 6.82 0.40
CA ASN A 320 -9.85 7.92 -0.41
C ASN A 320 -8.74 8.77 -1.02
N VAL A 321 -7.47 8.51 -0.68
CA VAL A 321 -6.32 9.24 -1.22
C VAL A 321 -5.87 8.59 -2.52
N THR A 322 -5.96 9.32 -3.62
CA THR A 322 -5.53 8.86 -4.96
C THR A 322 -4.12 9.29 -5.31
N ASP A 323 -3.65 10.41 -4.73
CA ASP A 323 -2.29 10.93 -4.95
C ASP A 323 -1.87 11.79 -3.74
N ALA A 324 -0.57 11.76 -3.43
CA ALA A 324 0.02 12.59 -2.38
C ALA A 324 1.41 13.04 -2.81
N ARG A 325 1.64 14.36 -2.82
CA ARG A 325 2.91 14.95 -3.27
C ARG A 325 3.43 15.94 -2.26
N SER A 326 4.72 15.85 -1.94
CA SER A 326 5.39 16.89 -1.17
C SER A 326 5.57 18.14 -2.01
N SER A 327 5.41 19.30 -1.39
CA SER A 327 5.63 20.61 -2.00
C SER A 327 6.01 21.63 -0.93
N PHE A 328 6.16 22.88 -1.33
CA PHE A 328 6.38 24.00 -0.41
C PHE A 328 5.25 25.01 -0.57
N ASP A 329 4.81 25.59 0.55
CA ASP A 329 3.85 26.69 0.53
C ASP A 329 4.49 28.00 0.02
N GLU A 330 3.70 29.06 -0.13
CA GLU A 330 4.18 30.38 -0.58
C GLU A 330 5.23 31.00 0.35
N ASN A 331 5.35 30.51 1.58
CA ASN A 331 6.33 30.94 2.58
C ASN A 331 7.56 30.02 2.67
N GLY A 332 7.70 29.04 1.76
CA GLY A 332 8.78 28.06 1.74
C GLY A 332 8.69 27.00 2.83
N ARG A 333 7.52 26.78 3.44
CA ARG A 333 7.31 25.71 4.42
C ARG A 333 6.92 24.42 3.71
N PRO A 334 7.46 23.26 4.15
CA PRO A 334 7.08 22.00 3.56
C PRO A 334 5.60 21.69 3.80
N GLN A 335 4.92 21.25 2.75
CA GLN A 335 3.52 20.82 2.79
C GLN A 335 3.33 19.53 1.98
N VAL A 336 2.25 18.82 2.24
CA VAL A 336 1.82 17.66 1.45
C VAL A 336 0.48 17.99 0.79
N ASN A 337 0.46 17.93 -0.54
CA ASN A 337 -0.75 18.07 -1.33
C ASN A 337 -1.36 16.67 -1.52
N ILE A 338 -2.62 16.53 -1.13
CA ILE A 338 -3.35 15.27 -1.20
C ILE A 338 -4.48 15.42 -2.20
N THR A 339 -4.58 14.48 -3.13
CA THR A 339 -5.71 14.37 -4.06
C THR A 339 -6.63 13.26 -3.58
N LEU A 340 -7.92 13.55 -3.46
CA LEU A 340 -8.94 12.61 -3.02
C LEU A 340 -9.74 12.08 -4.21
N ASP A 341 -10.29 10.89 -4.06
CA ASP A 341 -11.32 10.39 -4.97
C ASP A 341 -12.64 11.18 -4.81
N SER A 342 -13.63 10.91 -5.65
CA SER A 342 -14.90 11.63 -5.63
C SER A 342 -15.66 11.48 -4.31
N ALA A 343 -15.60 10.29 -3.68
CA ALA A 343 -16.27 10.00 -2.42
C ALA A 343 -15.57 10.71 -1.25
N GLY A 344 -14.23 10.64 -1.20
CA GLY A 344 -13.42 11.33 -0.20
C GLY A 344 -13.54 12.85 -0.31
N GLY A 345 -13.51 13.40 -1.53
CA GLY A 345 -13.70 14.82 -1.77
C GLY A 345 -15.07 15.34 -1.31
N TRP A 346 -16.12 14.54 -1.56
CA TRP A 346 -17.46 14.86 -1.08
C TRP A 346 -17.54 14.80 0.46
N SER A 347 -17.02 13.74 1.07
CA SER A 347 -17.02 13.56 2.53
C SER A 347 -16.23 14.63 3.24
N MET A 348 -15.02 14.94 2.76
CA MET A 348 -14.16 16.00 3.31
C MET A 348 -14.83 17.37 3.17
N GLY A 349 -15.36 17.71 1.96
CA GLY A 349 -16.03 18.99 1.73
C GLY A 349 -17.29 19.16 2.57
N HIS A 350 -18.02 18.07 2.85
CA HIS A 350 -19.21 18.12 3.71
C HIS A 350 -18.84 18.28 5.18
N ALA A 351 -17.84 17.56 5.65
CA ALA A 351 -17.39 17.64 7.04
C ALA A 351 -16.73 19.01 7.36
N THR A 352 -15.90 19.55 6.45
CA THR A 352 -15.18 20.80 6.70
C THR A 352 -16.02 22.05 6.52
N ARG A 353 -17.13 21.97 5.78
CA ARG A 353 -18.03 23.13 5.55
C ARG A 353 -18.54 23.75 6.86
N ASP A 354 -18.93 22.89 7.80
CA ASP A 354 -19.55 23.30 9.07
C ASP A 354 -18.50 23.45 10.19
N HIS A 355 -17.20 23.19 9.87
CA HIS A 355 -16.07 23.18 10.81
C HIS A 355 -14.91 24.07 10.36
N ILE A 356 -15.23 25.21 9.73
CA ILE A 356 -14.21 26.19 9.28
C ILE A 356 -13.56 26.84 10.49
N GLY A 357 -12.26 26.66 10.65
CA GLY A 357 -11.47 27.17 11.78
C GLY A 357 -11.22 26.15 12.88
N ASP A 358 -11.90 24.99 12.84
CA ASP A 358 -11.64 23.89 13.74
C ASP A 358 -10.39 23.10 13.32
N ARG A 359 -9.83 22.34 14.24
CA ARG A 359 -8.66 21.52 13.97
C ARG A 359 -9.04 20.18 13.37
N LEU A 360 -8.20 19.71 12.46
CA LEU A 360 -8.25 18.40 11.86
C LEU A 360 -7.05 17.58 12.33
N GLY A 361 -7.28 16.40 12.88
CA GLY A 361 -6.25 15.43 13.22
C GLY A 361 -6.02 14.46 12.07
N VAL A 362 -4.75 14.23 11.74
CA VAL A 362 -4.34 13.19 10.80
C VAL A 362 -3.66 12.09 11.62
N LEU A 363 -4.26 10.92 11.66
CA LEU A 363 -3.75 9.76 12.36
C LEU A 363 -3.03 8.85 11.40
N PHE A 364 -1.81 8.51 11.76
CA PHE A 364 -1.04 7.46 11.10
C PHE A 364 -1.08 6.22 11.99
N ILE A 365 -1.74 5.18 11.52
CA ILE A 365 -1.94 3.93 12.24
C ILE A 365 -1.03 2.88 11.64
N GLU A 366 -0.01 2.46 12.40
CA GLU A 366 0.95 1.46 11.97
C GLU A 366 0.73 0.15 12.73
N TYR A 367 0.68 -0.96 11.99
CA TYR A 367 0.63 -2.29 12.57
C TYR A 367 2.06 -2.81 12.73
N LYS A 368 2.49 -3.00 13.96
CA LYS A 368 3.82 -3.55 14.30
C LYS A 368 3.68 -4.94 14.89
N THR A 369 4.68 -5.77 14.68
CA THR A 369 4.75 -7.11 15.26
C THR A 369 5.81 -7.13 16.35
N LYS A 370 5.43 -7.49 17.55
CA LYS A 370 6.37 -7.82 18.65
C LYS A 370 6.52 -9.32 18.75
N LEU A 371 7.72 -9.77 19.05
CA LEU A 371 7.95 -11.17 19.41
C LEU A 371 7.61 -11.34 20.90
N LYS A 372 6.53 -12.05 21.18
CA LYS A 372 6.15 -12.46 22.53
C LYS A 372 6.87 -13.76 22.88
N LYS A 373 7.44 -13.80 24.07
CA LYS A 373 8.07 -15.02 24.59
C LYS A 373 7.00 -15.85 25.27
N GLU A 374 6.68 -16.97 24.71
CA GLU A 374 5.84 -17.97 25.33
C GLU A 374 6.63 -19.29 25.50
N PHE A 375 6.27 -20.08 26.51
CA PHE A 375 6.85 -21.39 26.70
C PHE A 375 5.84 -22.40 26.16
N ASP A 376 6.33 -23.34 25.32
CA ASP A 376 5.51 -24.45 24.84
C ASP A 376 5.18 -25.43 25.99
N GLU A 377 4.32 -26.39 25.74
CA GLU A 377 3.94 -27.41 26.74
C GLU A 377 5.14 -28.26 27.24
N ALA A 378 6.26 -28.22 26.54
CA ALA A 378 7.51 -28.88 26.90
C ALA A 378 8.48 -27.95 27.66
N GLY A 379 8.08 -26.70 27.96
CA GLY A 379 8.89 -25.71 28.66
C GLY A 379 9.98 -25.07 27.80
N LYS A 380 9.94 -25.22 26.47
CA LYS A 380 10.87 -24.59 25.54
C LYS A 380 10.37 -23.20 25.16
N LEU A 381 11.28 -22.23 25.16
CA LEU A 381 10.96 -20.85 24.77
C LEU A 381 10.63 -20.78 23.28
N GLU A 382 9.42 -20.33 22.97
CA GLU A 382 8.98 -20.05 21.60
C GLU A 382 8.72 -18.54 21.45
N LEU A 383 9.14 -17.98 20.32
CA LEU A 383 8.93 -16.59 19.98
C LEU A 383 7.73 -16.50 19.04
N ILE A 384 6.57 -16.11 19.58
CA ILE A 384 5.32 -15.97 18.79
C ILE A 384 5.17 -14.52 18.38
N PRO A 385 4.97 -14.24 17.08
CA PRO A 385 4.70 -12.89 16.61
C PRO A 385 3.31 -12.43 17.07
N GLU A 386 3.25 -11.38 17.86
CA GLU A 386 2.01 -10.71 18.29
C GLU A 386 1.90 -9.36 17.59
N ALA A 387 0.85 -9.17 16.82
CA ALA A 387 0.58 -7.89 16.17
C ALA A 387 0.01 -6.88 17.18
N TYR A 388 0.55 -5.67 17.17
CA TYR A 388 0.01 -4.55 17.93
C TYR A 388 -0.13 -3.31 17.06
N VAL A 389 -1.07 -2.45 17.43
CA VAL A 389 -1.36 -1.21 16.71
C VAL A 389 -0.67 -0.04 17.41
N GLU A 390 0.11 0.73 16.68
CA GLU A 390 0.64 2.02 17.11
C GLU A 390 -0.13 3.13 16.37
N LYS A 391 -0.78 4.02 17.16
CA LYS A 391 -1.58 5.14 16.63
C LYS A 391 -0.93 6.48 16.96
#